data_ae5ac9781fdcb85f9b6172ee6c2c002c
#
_entry.id   ae5ac9781fdcb85f9b6172ee6c2c002c
#
_cell.length_a   1.000
_cell.length_b   1.000
_cell.length_c   1.000
_cell.angle_alpha   90.00
_cell.angle_beta   90.00
_cell.angle_gamma   90.00
#
_symmetry.space_group_name_H-M   'P 1'
#
loop_
_entity.id
_entity.type
_entity.pdbx_description
1 polymer ?
#
loop_
_entity_poly.entity_id
_entity_poly.type
_entity_poly.pdbx_seq_one_letter_code
_entity_poly.pdbx_strand_id
1 'polypeptide(L)'
;MRAGRALSNIAEQYRFHASIGGARLQRWLYLSIYYASWLVLRWGDRHTRALAVLRCLGMSDRRALLNLPDGLLLELDLYTSYDALYPIYEGRIYAPEPGFEPKSGWVVFDLGAQQGIFTCKAAKAVGTQGRVVAFEPHPSNFRLLKENVDRNELRNVTTVEAAVADRIGEADLYLHLHSTGYSLARKSTLGVVRVSLTTLDKTAEELGLQRVDLIKLDIEGSAIPALRGGERLLRRLKPKLAMEFESDRERRELPDWLRGLGYNVRVTAGYLYAD
;
A
#
# COMPACT_ATOMS: atom_id res chain seq x y z
N MET A 1 21.12 -18.62 15.34
CA MET A 1 19.83 -18.57 14.65
C MET A 1 19.45 -17.19 14.08
N ARG A 2 19.63 -16.06 14.77
CA ARG A 2 19.25 -14.71 14.24
C ARG A 2 20.10 -14.24 13.05
N ALA A 3 21.41 -14.49 13.03
CA ALA A 3 22.30 -14.09 11.94
C ALA A 3 22.03 -14.85 10.63
N GLY A 4 21.70 -16.14 10.68
CA GLY A 4 21.37 -16.92 9.49
C GLY A 4 20.08 -16.48 8.80
N ARG A 5 19.05 -16.11 9.56
CA ARG A 5 17.80 -15.55 8.98
C ARG A 5 18.03 -14.17 8.36
N ALA A 6 18.86 -13.33 8.96
CA ALA A 6 19.19 -12.03 8.38
C ALA A 6 19.93 -12.14 7.05
N LEU A 7 20.89 -13.07 6.93
CA LEU A 7 21.61 -13.33 5.68
C LEU A 7 20.71 -13.96 4.61
N SER A 8 19.78 -14.84 4.98
CA SER A 8 18.78 -15.40 4.06
C SER A 8 17.88 -14.31 3.48
N ASN A 9 17.32 -13.44 4.31
CA ASN A 9 16.50 -12.31 3.87
C ASN A 9 17.24 -11.35 2.93
N ILE A 10 18.51 -11.08 3.19
CA ILE A 10 19.34 -10.25 2.32
C ILE A 10 19.55 -10.91 0.94
N ALA A 11 19.80 -12.22 0.92
CA ALA A 11 20.01 -12.96 -0.32
C ALA A 11 18.70 -13.05 -1.15
N GLU A 12 17.55 -13.14 -0.50
CA GLU A 12 16.23 -13.12 -1.15
C GLU A 12 15.91 -11.75 -1.74
N GLN A 13 16.12 -10.70 -0.98
CA GLN A 13 15.98 -9.32 -1.46
C GLN A 13 16.90 -9.05 -2.64
N TYR A 14 18.17 -9.47 -2.55
CA TYR A 14 19.10 -9.34 -3.66
C TYR A 14 18.60 -10.03 -4.93
N ARG A 15 18.16 -11.29 -4.83
CA ARG A 15 17.64 -12.06 -5.96
C ARG A 15 16.41 -11.40 -6.58
N PHE A 16 15.48 -10.92 -5.75
CA PHE A 16 14.31 -10.19 -6.22
C PHE A 16 14.71 -8.93 -7.00
N HIS A 17 15.54 -8.05 -6.43
CA HIS A 17 15.97 -6.85 -7.11
C HIS A 17 16.83 -7.15 -8.36
N ALA A 18 17.57 -8.24 -8.36
CA ALA A 18 18.31 -8.69 -9.53
C ALA A 18 17.40 -9.21 -10.66
N SER A 19 16.19 -9.67 -10.34
CA SER A 19 15.20 -10.14 -11.32
C SER A 19 14.37 -9.01 -11.94
N ILE A 20 14.41 -7.80 -11.36
CA ILE A 20 13.70 -6.65 -11.92
C ILE A 20 14.35 -6.22 -13.23
N GLY A 21 13.58 -6.26 -14.32
CA GLY A 21 14.01 -5.78 -15.63
C GLY A 21 13.88 -4.24 -15.71
N GLY A 22 14.73 -3.64 -16.50
CA GLY A 22 14.72 -2.20 -16.77
C GLY A 22 15.95 -1.79 -17.58
N ALA A 23 16.03 -0.54 -18.00
CA ALA A 23 17.24 -0.02 -18.63
C ALA A 23 18.43 -0.28 -17.70
N ARG A 24 19.54 -0.79 -18.25
CA ARG A 24 20.72 -1.21 -17.48
C ARG A 24 21.20 -0.15 -16.47
N LEU A 25 21.13 1.13 -16.86
CA LEU A 25 21.52 2.25 -16.01
C LEU A 25 20.56 2.46 -14.82
N GLN A 26 19.24 2.36 -15.04
CA GLN A 26 18.23 2.50 -13.96
C GLN A 26 18.36 1.34 -12.96
N ARG A 27 18.59 0.12 -13.45
CA ARG A 27 18.85 -1.05 -12.61
C ARG A 27 20.12 -0.90 -11.76
N TRP A 28 21.21 -0.41 -12.34
CA TRP A 28 22.45 -0.13 -11.63
C TRP A 28 22.29 0.95 -10.58
N LEU A 29 21.60 2.02 -10.89
CA LEU A 29 21.28 3.10 -9.95
C LEU A 29 20.41 2.58 -8.79
N TYR A 30 19.37 1.82 -9.09
CA TYR A 30 18.49 1.21 -8.09
C TYR A 30 19.26 0.30 -7.13
N LEU A 31 20.03 -0.65 -7.66
CA LEU A 31 20.82 -1.57 -6.86
C LEU A 31 21.91 -0.84 -6.06
N SER A 32 22.55 0.18 -6.65
CA SER A 32 23.59 0.96 -5.96
C SER A 32 23.01 1.76 -4.80
N ILE A 33 21.85 2.38 -4.97
CA ILE A 33 21.14 3.10 -3.90
C ILE A 33 20.69 2.11 -2.81
N TYR A 34 20.14 0.95 -3.21
CA TYR A 34 19.73 -0.09 -2.29
C TYR A 34 20.89 -0.59 -1.43
N TYR A 35 22.03 -0.93 -2.05
CA TYR A 35 23.19 -1.46 -1.32
C TYR A 35 23.98 -0.37 -0.58
N ALA A 36 24.09 0.85 -1.12
CA ALA A 36 24.71 1.97 -0.42
C ALA A 36 23.90 2.32 0.84
N SER A 37 22.57 2.34 0.74
CA SER A 37 21.71 2.53 1.90
C SER A 37 21.92 1.42 2.93
N TRP A 38 22.08 0.16 2.52
CA TRP A 38 22.32 -0.96 3.41
C TRP A 38 23.70 -0.91 4.08
N LEU A 39 24.75 -0.53 3.37
CA LEU A 39 26.12 -0.40 3.89
C LEU A 39 26.31 0.78 4.84
N VAL A 40 25.74 1.94 4.48
CA VAL A 40 25.86 3.19 5.24
C VAL A 40 24.93 3.21 6.46
N LEU A 41 23.81 2.44 6.42
CA LEU A 41 22.69 2.51 7.35
C LEU A 41 22.73 1.45 8.45
N ARG A 42 23.89 0.87 8.70
CA ARG A 42 24.08 -0.09 9.79
C ARG A 42 23.81 0.51 11.19
N TRP A 43 23.68 1.86 11.30
CA TRP A 43 23.52 2.62 12.53
C TRP A 43 22.32 3.58 12.44
N GLY A 44 21.13 3.13 12.87
CA GLY A 44 19.92 3.95 13.03
C GLY A 44 18.78 3.63 12.05
N ASP A 45 17.73 4.44 12.06
CA ASP A 45 16.56 4.29 11.20
C ASP A 45 16.94 4.32 9.71
N ARG A 46 16.70 3.18 9.02
CA ARG A 46 17.09 2.94 7.64
C ARG A 46 16.41 3.91 6.66
N HIS A 47 15.13 4.19 6.90
CA HIS A 47 14.27 4.95 5.98
C HIS A 47 14.69 6.42 5.90
N THR A 48 14.85 7.08 7.03
CA THR A 48 15.26 8.50 7.10
C THR A 48 16.61 8.76 6.42
N ARG A 49 17.54 7.82 6.51
CA ARG A 49 18.89 7.98 5.93
C ARG A 49 18.94 7.68 4.44
N ALA A 50 18.22 6.66 3.96
CA ALA A 50 18.08 6.41 2.53
C ALA A 50 17.51 7.64 1.83
N LEU A 51 16.50 8.26 2.44
CA LEU A 51 15.91 9.49 1.95
C LEU A 51 16.88 10.67 1.97
N ALA A 52 17.67 10.81 3.04
CA ALA A 52 18.70 11.86 3.12
C ALA A 52 19.74 11.70 2.02
N VAL A 53 20.20 10.47 1.74
CA VAL A 53 21.12 10.19 0.64
C VAL A 53 20.49 10.51 -0.71
N LEU A 54 19.24 10.07 -0.97
CA LEU A 54 18.54 10.37 -2.21
C LEU A 54 18.34 11.87 -2.42
N ARG A 55 18.02 12.62 -1.35
CA ARG A 55 17.90 14.07 -1.39
C ARG A 55 19.24 14.75 -1.65
N CYS A 56 20.30 14.37 -0.94
CA CYS A 56 21.65 14.91 -1.16
C CYS A 56 22.13 14.67 -2.60
N LEU A 57 21.71 13.58 -3.23
CA LEU A 57 22.01 13.26 -4.62
C LEU A 57 21.05 13.92 -5.63
N GLY A 58 20.03 14.67 -5.17
CA GLY A 58 18.99 15.26 -6.03
C GLY A 58 18.15 14.21 -6.76
N MET A 59 17.96 13.03 -6.14
CA MET A 59 17.32 11.87 -6.76
C MET A 59 15.97 11.50 -6.13
N SER A 60 15.52 12.22 -5.08
CA SER A 60 14.28 11.91 -4.36
C SER A 60 13.04 11.87 -5.26
N ASP A 61 13.00 12.75 -6.26
CA ASP A 61 11.85 12.92 -7.16
C ASP A 61 12.04 12.19 -8.50
N ARG A 62 13.14 11.45 -8.64
CA ARG A 62 13.38 10.66 -9.85
C ARG A 62 12.55 9.39 -9.83
N ARG A 63 12.04 9.04 -11.00
CA ARG A 63 11.23 7.85 -11.23
C ARG A 63 12.03 6.79 -11.97
N ALA A 64 11.72 5.53 -11.70
CA ALA A 64 12.24 4.39 -12.42
C ALA A 64 11.07 3.57 -13.00
N LEU A 65 11.18 3.20 -14.25
CA LEU A 65 10.31 2.21 -14.88
C LEU A 65 10.89 0.82 -14.62
N LEU A 66 10.14 0.01 -13.90
CA LEU A 66 10.56 -1.31 -13.45
C LEU A 66 9.72 -2.38 -14.14
N ASN A 67 10.39 -3.36 -14.75
CA ASN A 67 9.75 -4.56 -15.29
C ASN A 67 9.87 -5.67 -14.23
N LEU A 68 8.74 -6.03 -13.63
CA LEU A 68 8.68 -6.96 -12.52
C LEU A 68 8.65 -8.42 -12.98
N PRO A 69 9.03 -9.39 -12.12
CA PRO A 69 9.13 -10.81 -12.51
C PRO A 69 7.83 -11.41 -13.03
N ASP A 70 6.69 -10.86 -12.62
CA ASP A 70 5.36 -11.27 -13.09
C ASP A 70 4.92 -10.56 -14.38
N GLY A 71 5.78 -9.73 -14.97
CA GLY A 71 5.55 -9.00 -16.22
C GLY A 71 4.85 -7.66 -16.07
N LEU A 72 4.58 -7.20 -14.84
CA LEU A 72 4.05 -5.84 -14.63
C LEU A 72 5.14 -4.79 -14.87
N LEU A 73 4.75 -3.70 -15.53
CA LEU A 73 5.58 -2.51 -15.75
C LEU A 73 5.11 -1.40 -14.83
N LEU A 74 5.89 -1.07 -13.80
CA LEU A 74 5.55 -0.01 -12.85
C LEU A 74 6.55 1.14 -12.93
N GLU A 75 6.05 2.35 -13.07
CA GLU A 75 6.81 3.57 -12.88
C GLU A 75 6.63 4.06 -11.44
N LEU A 76 7.72 4.04 -10.67
CA LEU A 76 7.72 4.39 -9.26
C LEU A 76 8.78 5.46 -8.99
N ASP A 77 8.55 6.33 -7.99
CA ASP A 77 9.65 7.11 -7.46
C ASP A 77 10.68 6.18 -6.78
N LEU A 78 11.94 6.61 -6.74
CA LEU A 78 13.02 5.76 -6.25
C LEU A 78 12.87 5.37 -4.79
N TYR A 79 12.23 6.24 -3.98
CA TYR A 79 11.99 5.94 -2.57
C TYR A 79 10.92 4.86 -2.40
N THR A 80 9.78 5.01 -3.06
CA THR A 80 8.70 4.01 -3.04
C THR A 80 9.18 2.66 -3.57
N SER A 81 10.00 2.66 -4.63
CA SER A 81 10.62 1.44 -5.15
C SER A 81 11.48 0.73 -4.11
N TYR A 82 12.20 1.51 -3.29
CA TYR A 82 13.05 0.98 -2.23
C TYR A 82 12.23 0.45 -1.04
N ASP A 83 11.24 1.24 -0.60
CA ASP A 83 10.52 1.04 0.66
C ASP A 83 9.42 -0.04 0.54
N ALA A 84 8.56 0.09 -0.48
CA ALA A 84 7.33 -0.67 -0.58
C ALA A 84 7.38 -1.87 -1.54
N LEU A 85 8.28 -1.86 -2.53
CA LEU A 85 8.22 -2.85 -3.61
C LEU A 85 8.48 -4.29 -3.10
N TYR A 86 9.60 -4.53 -2.40
CA TYR A 86 9.94 -5.86 -1.92
C TYR A 86 8.94 -6.37 -0.86
N PRO A 87 8.57 -5.58 0.17
CA PRO A 87 7.59 -6.02 1.15
C PRO A 87 6.25 -6.45 0.53
N ILE A 88 5.75 -5.71 -0.47
CA ILE A 88 4.47 -6.04 -1.13
C ILE A 88 4.62 -7.25 -2.05
N TYR A 89 5.72 -7.39 -2.78
CA TYR A 89 5.89 -8.45 -3.77
C TYR A 89 6.29 -9.78 -3.16
N GLU A 90 7.31 -9.81 -2.33
CA GLU A 90 7.92 -11.03 -1.81
C GLU A 90 7.74 -11.17 -0.29
N GLY A 91 7.67 -10.05 0.43
CA GLY A 91 7.51 -10.04 1.88
C GLY A 91 6.12 -10.43 2.35
N ARG A 92 5.13 -10.39 1.46
CA ARG A 92 3.72 -10.76 1.74
C ARG A 92 3.14 -10.03 2.95
N ILE A 93 3.46 -8.72 3.09
CA ILE A 93 3.07 -7.96 4.29
C ILE A 93 1.55 -7.93 4.53
N TYR A 94 0.73 -7.97 3.47
CA TYR A 94 -0.73 -8.01 3.59
C TYR A 94 -1.32 -9.41 3.42
N ALA A 95 -0.50 -10.44 3.23
CA ALA A 95 -0.91 -11.83 3.09
C ALA A 95 0.03 -12.83 3.77
N PRO A 96 0.59 -12.53 4.98
CA PRO A 96 1.36 -13.53 5.72
C PRO A 96 0.45 -14.64 6.28
N GLU A 97 -0.85 -14.35 6.43
CA GLU A 97 -1.86 -15.31 6.85
C GLU A 97 -2.49 -15.97 5.61
N PRO A 98 -2.52 -17.30 5.54
CA PRO A 98 -3.17 -18.01 4.44
C PRO A 98 -4.63 -17.58 4.24
N GLY A 99 -5.01 -17.29 3.01
CA GLY A 99 -6.37 -16.92 2.66
C GLY A 99 -6.64 -15.41 2.61
N PHE A 100 -5.63 -14.57 2.78
CA PHE A 100 -5.73 -13.11 2.61
C PHE A 100 -5.08 -12.62 1.30
N GLU A 101 -4.51 -13.52 0.50
CA GLU A 101 -4.04 -13.18 -0.85
C GLU A 101 -5.23 -12.96 -1.79
N PRO A 102 -5.19 -11.93 -2.67
CA PRO A 102 -6.17 -11.77 -3.74
C PRO A 102 -6.29 -13.02 -4.60
N LYS A 103 -7.51 -13.48 -4.87
CA LYS A 103 -7.80 -14.70 -5.65
C LYS A 103 -8.63 -14.37 -6.88
N SER A 104 -8.54 -15.23 -7.88
CA SER A 104 -9.33 -15.10 -9.13
C SER A 104 -10.81 -14.84 -8.84
N GLY A 105 -11.39 -13.85 -9.50
CA GLY A 105 -12.78 -13.44 -9.37
C GLY A 105 -13.10 -12.59 -8.13
N TRP A 106 -12.13 -12.29 -7.25
CA TRP A 106 -12.38 -11.47 -6.07
C TRP A 106 -12.57 -10.00 -6.40
N VAL A 107 -13.38 -9.33 -5.56
CA VAL A 107 -13.48 -7.87 -5.48
C VAL A 107 -12.61 -7.41 -4.31
N VAL A 108 -11.60 -6.60 -4.61
CA VAL A 108 -10.59 -6.14 -3.65
C VAL A 108 -10.66 -4.62 -3.53
N PHE A 109 -10.68 -4.11 -2.31
CA PHE A 109 -10.48 -2.70 -2.02
C PHE A 109 -9.06 -2.47 -1.52
N ASP A 110 -8.35 -1.53 -2.14
CA ASP A 110 -7.00 -1.11 -1.78
C ASP A 110 -7.04 0.32 -1.25
N LEU A 111 -7.06 0.48 0.07
CA LEU A 111 -7.06 1.76 0.74
C LEU A 111 -5.62 2.21 0.99
N GLY A 112 -5.27 3.38 0.45
CA GLY A 112 -3.88 3.84 0.40
C GLY A 112 -3.11 3.13 -0.71
N ALA A 113 -3.62 3.22 -1.95
CA ALA A 113 -3.05 2.56 -3.11
C ALA A 113 -1.68 3.13 -3.52
N GLN A 114 -1.39 4.36 -3.08
CA GLN A 114 -0.16 5.08 -3.35
C GLN A 114 0.16 5.10 -4.87
N GLN A 115 1.25 4.56 -5.33
CA GLN A 115 1.62 4.49 -6.75
C GLN A 115 1.17 3.19 -7.44
N GLY A 116 0.39 2.34 -6.75
CA GLY A 116 -0.32 1.21 -7.34
C GLY A 116 0.41 -0.12 -7.31
N ILE A 117 1.43 -0.31 -6.46
CA ILE A 117 2.16 -1.59 -6.39
C ILE A 117 1.22 -2.73 -6.02
N PHE A 118 0.49 -2.60 -4.89
CA PHE A 118 -0.47 -3.63 -4.46
C PHE A 118 -1.66 -3.70 -5.43
N THR A 119 -2.19 -2.56 -5.87
CA THR A 119 -3.31 -2.48 -6.83
C THR A 119 -3.04 -3.29 -8.09
N CYS A 120 -1.91 -3.07 -8.77
CA CYS A 120 -1.58 -3.77 -10.02
C CYS A 120 -1.35 -5.26 -9.80
N LYS A 121 -0.65 -5.63 -8.72
CA LYS A 121 -0.47 -7.03 -8.34
C LYS A 121 -1.79 -7.74 -8.04
N ALA A 122 -2.67 -7.09 -7.27
CA ALA A 122 -4.00 -7.61 -6.96
C ALA A 122 -4.87 -7.74 -8.20
N ALA A 123 -4.87 -6.73 -9.09
CA ALA A 123 -5.63 -6.73 -10.32
C ALA A 123 -5.26 -7.91 -11.24
N LYS A 124 -3.96 -8.20 -11.35
CA LYS A 124 -3.47 -9.36 -12.07
C LYS A 124 -3.91 -10.67 -11.42
N ALA A 125 -3.84 -10.77 -10.09
CA ALA A 125 -4.22 -11.97 -9.34
C ALA A 125 -5.73 -12.27 -9.42
N VAL A 126 -6.58 -11.24 -9.34
CA VAL A 126 -8.04 -11.44 -9.43
C VAL A 126 -8.52 -11.69 -10.86
N GLY A 127 -7.73 -11.31 -11.86
CA GLY A 127 -8.04 -11.54 -13.28
C GLY A 127 -9.25 -10.78 -13.79
N THR A 128 -9.67 -11.07 -15.03
CA THR A 128 -10.74 -10.32 -15.73
C THR A 128 -12.14 -10.49 -15.11
N GLN A 129 -12.36 -11.51 -14.30
CA GLN A 129 -13.62 -11.77 -13.59
C GLN A 129 -13.65 -11.11 -12.20
N GLY A 130 -12.49 -10.64 -11.71
CA GLY A 130 -12.38 -9.90 -10.46
C GLY A 130 -12.34 -8.40 -10.70
N ARG A 131 -12.28 -7.64 -9.61
CA ARG A 131 -12.20 -6.19 -9.64
C ARG A 131 -11.34 -5.66 -8.51
N VAL A 132 -10.57 -4.61 -8.76
CA VAL A 132 -9.89 -3.84 -7.71
C VAL A 132 -10.44 -2.42 -7.70
N VAL A 133 -10.76 -1.91 -6.52
CA VAL A 133 -11.10 -0.49 -6.30
C VAL A 133 -9.99 0.10 -5.45
N ALA A 134 -9.23 1.02 -6.02
CA ALA A 134 -8.03 1.60 -5.43
C ALA A 134 -8.26 3.05 -5.04
N PHE A 135 -8.03 3.38 -3.77
CA PHE A 135 -8.23 4.72 -3.22
C PHE A 135 -6.87 5.35 -2.91
N GLU A 136 -6.63 6.51 -3.49
CA GLU A 136 -5.43 7.30 -3.24
C GLU A 136 -5.79 8.80 -3.22
N PRO A 137 -5.63 9.50 -2.09
CA PRO A 137 -6.02 10.90 -2.00
C PRO A 137 -5.00 11.89 -2.57
N HIS A 138 -3.69 11.55 -2.56
CA HIS A 138 -2.67 12.51 -2.97
C HIS A 138 -2.56 12.60 -4.50
N PRO A 139 -2.74 13.79 -5.12
CA PRO A 139 -2.84 13.92 -6.58
C PRO A 139 -1.65 13.35 -7.36
N SER A 140 -0.42 13.51 -6.84
CA SER A 140 0.77 12.99 -7.54
C SER A 140 0.86 11.47 -7.47
N ASN A 141 0.52 10.86 -6.34
CA ASN A 141 0.47 9.41 -6.20
C ASN A 141 -0.66 8.83 -7.06
N PHE A 142 -1.84 9.46 -7.00
CA PHE A 142 -3.00 9.05 -7.79
C PHE A 142 -2.71 9.06 -9.30
N ARG A 143 -2.01 10.10 -9.79
CA ARG A 143 -1.60 10.16 -11.19
C ARG A 143 -0.71 8.97 -11.55
N LEU A 144 0.30 8.64 -10.72
CA LEU A 144 1.17 7.48 -10.95
C LEU A 144 0.43 6.16 -10.86
N LEU A 145 -0.46 6.01 -9.88
CA LEU A 145 -1.38 4.86 -9.79
C LEU A 145 -2.11 4.66 -11.11
N LYS A 146 -2.74 5.72 -11.63
CA LYS A 146 -3.49 5.67 -12.88
C LYS A 146 -2.59 5.34 -14.07
N GLU A 147 -1.44 6.00 -14.19
CA GLU A 147 -0.45 5.72 -15.24
C GLU A 147 0.02 4.25 -15.20
N ASN A 148 0.23 3.68 -14.02
CA ASN A 148 0.62 2.28 -13.85
C ASN A 148 -0.51 1.30 -14.20
N VAL A 149 -1.74 1.61 -13.84
CA VAL A 149 -2.93 0.84 -14.23
C VAL A 149 -3.09 0.83 -15.75
N ASP A 150 -3.03 2.00 -16.37
CA ASP A 150 -3.19 2.18 -17.82
C ASP A 150 -2.05 1.49 -18.59
N ARG A 151 -0.79 1.63 -18.14
CA ARG A 151 0.39 1.00 -18.76
C ARG A 151 0.32 -0.52 -18.80
N ASN A 152 -0.33 -1.12 -17.81
CA ASN A 152 -0.52 -2.57 -17.73
C ASN A 152 -1.88 -3.04 -18.27
N GLU A 153 -2.66 -2.16 -18.90
CA GLU A 153 -3.97 -2.43 -19.49
C GLU A 153 -4.95 -3.12 -18.51
N LEU A 154 -4.88 -2.75 -17.21
CA LEU A 154 -5.66 -3.37 -16.14
C LEU A 154 -7.10 -2.82 -16.10
N ARG A 155 -7.94 -3.30 -17.01
CA ARG A 155 -9.34 -2.85 -17.19
C ARG A 155 -10.26 -3.21 -16.03
N ASN A 156 -9.82 -4.08 -15.14
CA ASN A 156 -10.53 -4.52 -13.93
C ASN A 156 -10.20 -3.65 -12.70
N VAL A 157 -9.51 -2.52 -12.88
CA VAL A 157 -9.21 -1.56 -11.82
C VAL A 157 -10.09 -0.32 -11.95
N THR A 158 -10.67 0.10 -10.83
CA THR A 158 -11.31 1.41 -10.66
C THR A 158 -10.48 2.23 -9.69
N THR A 159 -9.99 3.39 -10.12
CA THR A 159 -9.22 4.31 -9.27
C THR A 159 -10.12 5.42 -8.72
N VAL A 160 -9.98 5.75 -7.44
CA VAL A 160 -10.77 6.78 -6.74
C VAL A 160 -9.80 7.79 -6.11
N GLU A 161 -9.84 9.04 -6.59
CA GLU A 161 -9.02 10.14 -6.05
C GLU A 161 -9.67 10.72 -4.79
N ALA A 162 -9.64 9.95 -3.71
CA ALA A 162 -10.18 10.34 -2.43
C ALA A 162 -9.54 9.54 -1.28
N ALA A 163 -9.52 10.12 -0.10
CA ALA A 163 -9.28 9.40 1.13
C ALA A 163 -10.57 8.74 1.62
N VAL A 164 -10.45 7.54 2.18
CA VAL A 164 -11.58 6.86 2.80
C VAL A 164 -11.72 7.32 4.25
N ALA A 165 -12.93 7.74 4.62
CA ALA A 165 -13.26 8.27 5.94
C ALA A 165 -14.67 7.83 6.39
N ASP A 166 -15.12 8.36 7.52
CA ASP A 166 -16.48 8.16 8.06
C ASP A 166 -17.55 9.10 7.45
N ARG A 167 -17.14 10.03 6.59
CA ARG A 167 -17.99 11.03 5.94
C ARG A 167 -17.53 11.38 4.54
N ILE A 168 -18.43 11.97 3.79
CA ILE A 168 -18.15 12.62 2.50
C ILE A 168 -17.74 14.08 2.78
N GLY A 169 -16.87 14.64 1.96
CA GLY A 169 -16.43 16.02 2.06
C GLY A 169 -14.97 16.19 1.65
N GLU A 170 -14.27 17.03 2.37
CA GLU A 170 -12.85 17.30 2.15
C GLU A 170 -12.09 17.33 3.49
N ALA A 171 -10.80 17.10 3.43
CA ALA A 171 -9.89 17.20 4.56
C ALA A 171 -8.48 17.65 4.13
N ASP A 172 -7.69 18.04 5.11
CA ASP A 172 -6.29 18.33 4.94
C ASP A 172 -5.49 17.04 5.08
N LEU A 173 -4.76 16.68 4.01
CA LEU A 173 -3.78 15.60 4.00
C LEU A 173 -2.42 16.20 4.32
N TYR A 174 -1.83 15.78 5.43
CA TYR A 174 -0.52 16.26 5.87
C TYR A 174 0.59 15.52 5.15
N LEU A 175 1.51 16.29 4.54
CA LEU A 175 2.66 15.75 3.82
C LEU A 175 3.78 15.41 4.80
N HIS A 176 4.39 14.26 4.63
CA HIS A 176 5.55 13.80 5.37
C HIS A 176 6.79 13.74 4.48
N LEU A 177 7.92 13.31 5.04
CA LEU A 177 9.20 13.29 4.32
C LEU A 177 9.18 12.45 3.03
N HIS A 178 8.30 11.47 2.97
CA HIS A 178 8.12 10.56 1.82
C HIS A 178 6.65 10.33 1.54
N SER A 179 6.36 9.99 0.29
CA SER A 179 5.00 9.85 -0.22
C SER A 179 4.25 8.66 0.36
N THR A 180 4.95 7.68 0.93
CA THR A 180 4.36 6.52 1.62
C THR A 180 3.75 6.89 2.98
N GLY A 181 4.12 8.01 3.59
CA GLY A 181 3.71 8.40 4.93
C GLY A 181 2.69 9.55 5.00
N TYR A 182 2.03 9.95 3.89
CA TYR A 182 1.04 11.03 3.91
C TYR A 182 -0.21 10.64 4.70
N SER A 183 -0.67 11.50 5.60
CA SER A 183 -1.66 11.15 6.62
C SER A 183 -2.74 12.21 6.83
N LEU A 184 -4.00 11.77 7.02
CA LEU A 184 -5.07 12.62 7.56
C LEU A 184 -4.98 12.77 9.08
N ALA A 185 -4.36 11.82 9.76
CA ALA A 185 -4.34 11.72 11.23
C ALA A 185 -3.10 12.37 11.84
N ARG A 186 -1.93 12.21 11.20
CA ARG A 186 -0.65 12.70 11.71
C ARG A 186 -0.32 14.08 11.14
N LYS A 187 -0.40 15.12 11.95
CA LYS A 187 -0.04 16.48 11.55
C LYS A 187 1.46 16.58 11.23
N SER A 188 1.78 17.40 10.24
CA SER A 188 3.14 17.69 9.81
C SER A 188 3.27 19.18 9.46
N THR A 189 4.50 19.71 9.55
CA THR A 189 4.83 21.08 9.13
C THR A 189 5.39 21.14 7.72
N LEU A 190 5.53 19.99 7.02
CA LEU A 190 6.15 19.92 5.70
C LEU A 190 5.22 20.35 4.56
N GLY A 191 3.91 20.39 4.83
CA GLY A 191 2.92 20.84 3.87
C GLY A 191 1.57 20.17 4.09
N VAL A 192 0.58 20.71 3.41
CA VAL A 192 -0.82 20.23 3.45
C VAL A 192 -1.38 20.28 2.04
N VAL A 193 -2.14 19.26 1.67
CA VAL A 193 -2.92 19.23 0.43
C VAL A 193 -4.38 18.97 0.77
N ARG A 194 -5.27 19.77 0.21
CA ARG A 194 -6.72 19.56 0.35
C ARG A 194 -7.15 18.39 -0.52
N VAL A 195 -7.82 17.40 0.05
CA VAL A 195 -8.22 16.17 -0.64
C VAL A 195 -9.69 15.84 -0.39
N SER A 196 -10.31 15.18 -1.36
CA SER A 196 -11.67 14.67 -1.24
C SER A 196 -11.75 13.51 -0.25
N LEU A 197 -12.90 13.39 0.43
CA LEU A 197 -13.25 12.27 1.28
C LEU A 197 -14.43 11.50 0.70
N THR A 198 -14.35 10.18 0.79
CA THR A 198 -15.47 9.27 0.50
C THR A 198 -15.62 8.24 1.63
N THR A 199 -16.69 7.44 1.57
CA THR A 199 -16.91 6.31 2.47
C THR A 199 -16.91 5.00 1.70
N LEU A 200 -16.57 3.90 2.36
CA LEU A 200 -16.65 2.56 1.75
C LEU A 200 -18.07 2.23 1.35
N ASP A 201 -19.04 2.58 2.21
CA ASP A 201 -20.46 2.34 1.96
C ASP A 201 -20.94 3.04 0.69
N LYS A 202 -20.61 4.34 0.53
CA LYS A 202 -20.97 5.13 -0.66
C LYS A 202 -20.34 4.54 -1.92
N THR A 203 -19.04 4.25 -1.87
CA THR A 203 -18.32 3.73 -3.06
C THR A 203 -18.87 2.37 -3.48
N ALA A 204 -19.17 1.48 -2.53
CA ALA A 204 -19.77 0.19 -2.85
C ALA A 204 -21.16 0.32 -3.48
N GLU A 205 -21.96 1.27 -3.00
CA GLU A 205 -23.30 1.59 -3.52
C GLU A 205 -23.21 2.18 -4.95
N GLU A 206 -22.38 3.19 -5.17
CA GLU A 206 -22.18 3.84 -6.48
C GLU A 206 -21.67 2.86 -7.55
N LEU A 207 -20.84 1.90 -7.16
CA LEU A 207 -20.33 0.86 -8.04
C LEU A 207 -21.23 -0.36 -8.16
N GLY A 208 -22.37 -0.39 -7.46
CA GLY A 208 -23.36 -1.47 -7.49
C GLY A 208 -22.81 -2.81 -6.95
N LEU A 209 -21.83 -2.78 -6.02
CA LEU A 209 -21.14 -3.98 -5.59
C LEU A 209 -22.02 -4.86 -4.68
N GLN A 210 -22.17 -6.12 -5.07
CA GLN A 210 -22.87 -7.14 -4.29
C GLN A 210 -21.93 -7.99 -3.43
N ARG A 211 -20.61 -7.87 -3.65
CA ARG A 211 -19.55 -8.53 -2.87
C ARG A 211 -18.32 -7.64 -2.79
N VAL A 212 -17.62 -7.76 -1.70
CA VAL A 212 -16.23 -7.32 -1.50
C VAL A 212 -15.57 -8.45 -0.72
N ASP A 213 -14.46 -8.99 -1.23
CA ASP A 213 -13.83 -10.18 -0.66
C ASP A 213 -12.67 -9.83 0.25
N LEU A 214 -11.96 -8.75 -0.07
CA LEU A 214 -10.79 -8.30 0.69
C LEU A 214 -10.74 -6.78 0.71
N ILE A 215 -10.41 -6.22 1.87
CA ILE A 215 -10.01 -4.82 2.03
C ILE A 215 -8.60 -4.82 2.60
N LYS A 216 -7.64 -4.26 1.86
CA LYS A 216 -6.31 -3.91 2.36
C LYS A 216 -6.36 -2.48 2.87
N LEU A 217 -5.82 -2.22 4.07
CA LEU A 217 -5.73 -0.90 4.66
C LEU A 217 -4.27 -0.58 5.02
N ASP A 218 -3.79 0.49 4.44
CA ASP A 218 -2.51 1.12 4.72
C ASP A 218 -2.71 2.63 4.48
N ILE A 219 -3.24 3.31 5.49
CA ILE A 219 -3.76 4.67 5.40
C ILE A 219 -3.31 5.55 6.56
N GLU A 220 -2.14 5.22 7.09
CA GLU A 220 -1.35 6.08 7.95
C GLU A 220 -2.14 6.66 9.17
N GLY A 221 -2.82 5.75 9.91
CA GLY A 221 -3.52 6.07 11.16
C GLY A 221 -4.98 6.48 10.99
N SER A 222 -5.56 6.29 9.81
CA SER A 222 -6.96 6.65 9.51
C SER A 222 -7.89 5.44 9.40
N ALA A 223 -7.49 4.25 9.87
CA ALA A 223 -8.28 3.03 9.71
C ALA A 223 -9.61 3.06 10.49
N ILE A 224 -9.65 3.67 11.68
CA ILE A 224 -10.88 3.77 12.46
C ILE A 224 -11.99 4.52 11.70
N PRO A 225 -11.80 5.78 11.26
CA PRO A 225 -12.83 6.47 10.49
C PRO A 225 -13.13 5.77 9.16
N ALA A 226 -12.15 5.22 8.46
CA ALA A 226 -12.37 4.50 7.20
C ALA A 226 -13.30 3.28 7.38
N LEU A 227 -13.04 2.45 8.37
CA LEU A 227 -13.87 1.26 8.65
C LEU A 227 -15.27 1.65 9.17
N ARG A 228 -15.40 2.72 9.95
CA ARG A 228 -16.72 3.23 10.38
C ARG A 228 -17.54 3.74 9.20
N GLY A 229 -16.91 4.38 8.20
CA GLY A 229 -17.55 4.76 6.95
C GLY A 229 -17.95 3.58 6.05
N GLY A 230 -17.62 2.37 6.43
CA GLY A 230 -17.97 1.12 5.77
C GLY A 230 -18.77 0.16 6.64
N GLU A 231 -19.33 0.59 7.77
CA GLU A 231 -19.96 -0.34 8.71
C GLU A 231 -21.12 -1.14 8.10
N ARG A 232 -21.91 -0.55 7.20
CA ARG A 232 -22.99 -1.27 6.48
C ARG A 232 -22.41 -2.35 5.56
N LEU A 233 -21.35 -2.01 4.81
CA LEU A 233 -20.63 -2.91 3.95
C LEU A 233 -20.03 -4.07 4.77
N LEU A 234 -19.32 -3.76 5.85
CA LEU A 234 -18.68 -4.75 6.72
C LEU A 234 -19.71 -5.73 7.33
N ARG A 235 -20.87 -5.23 7.78
CA ARG A 235 -21.93 -6.08 8.32
C ARG A 235 -22.57 -6.97 7.26
N ARG A 236 -22.79 -6.43 6.06
CA ARG A 236 -23.51 -7.10 4.98
C ARG A 236 -22.64 -8.08 4.19
N LEU A 237 -21.44 -7.65 3.81
CA LEU A 237 -20.61 -8.38 2.86
C LEU A 237 -19.48 -9.18 3.52
N LYS A 238 -19.14 -8.85 4.76
CA LYS A 238 -18.10 -9.55 5.54
C LYS A 238 -16.79 -9.75 4.78
N PRO A 239 -16.20 -8.70 4.16
CA PRO A 239 -14.90 -8.85 3.51
C PRO A 239 -13.82 -9.24 4.51
N LYS A 240 -12.83 -9.96 4.06
CA LYS A 240 -11.57 -10.11 4.81
C LYS A 240 -10.89 -8.75 4.93
N LEU A 241 -10.25 -8.49 6.08
CA LEU A 241 -9.51 -7.26 6.33
C LEU A 241 -8.04 -7.59 6.59
N ALA A 242 -7.14 -6.97 5.84
CA ALA A 242 -5.70 -7.01 6.07
C ALA A 242 -5.20 -5.57 6.27
N MET A 243 -4.77 -5.23 7.48
CA MET A 243 -4.36 -3.87 7.80
C MET A 243 -3.07 -3.83 8.61
N GLU A 244 -2.29 -2.77 8.39
CA GLU A 244 -1.20 -2.36 9.25
C GLU A 244 -1.71 -1.45 10.37
N PHE A 245 -1.20 -1.63 11.60
CA PHE A 245 -1.47 -0.72 12.69
C PHE A 245 -0.51 0.46 12.66
N GLU A 246 -1.06 1.64 12.50
CA GLU A 246 -0.32 2.89 12.46
C GLU A 246 -0.41 3.72 13.76
N SER A 247 -1.25 3.28 14.69
CA SER A 247 -1.43 3.96 15.98
C SER A 247 -1.79 3.01 17.11
N ASP A 248 -1.42 3.39 18.33
CA ASP A 248 -1.84 2.68 19.56
C ASP A 248 -3.36 2.70 19.73
N ARG A 249 -4.02 3.74 19.21
CA ARG A 249 -5.48 3.85 19.25
C ARG A 249 -6.14 2.77 18.40
N GLU A 250 -5.68 2.57 17.16
CA GLU A 250 -6.18 1.50 16.29
C GLU A 250 -5.97 0.13 16.92
N ARG A 251 -4.80 -0.10 17.50
CA ARG A 251 -4.47 -1.36 18.16
C ARG A 251 -5.38 -1.66 19.36
N ARG A 252 -5.83 -0.64 20.08
CA ARG A 252 -6.76 -0.81 21.22
C ARG A 252 -8.21 -0.94 20.80
N GLU A 253 -8.67 -0.13 19.83
CA GLU A 253 -10.11 -0.01 19.55
C GLU A 253 -10.60 -0.99 18.48
N LEU A 254 -9.83 -1.22 17.40
CA LEU A 254 -10.32 -1.98 16.25
C LEU A 254 -10.56 -3.47 16.51
N PRO A 255 -9.70 -4.20 17.25
CA PRO A 255 -9.93 -5.62 17.44
C PRO A 255 -11.27 -5.93 18.10
N ASP A 256 -11.63 -5.22 19.16
CA ASP A 256 -12.89 -5.46 19.88
C ASP A 256 -14.09 -4.96 19.11
N TRP A 257 -13.98 -3.82 18.43
CA TRP A 257 -15.03 -3.32 17.55
C TRP A 257 -15.34 -4.31 16.41
N LEU A 258 -14.33 -4.85 15.73
CA LEU A 258 -14.51 -5.86 14.68
C LEU A 258 -15.09 -7.17 15.20
N ARG A 259 -14.66 -7.64 16.39
CA ARG A 259 -15.30 -8.80 17.05
C ARG A 259 -16.78 -8.52 17.33
N GLY A 260 -17.12 -7.31 17.76
CA GLY A 260 -18.51 -6.88 17.93
C GLY A 260 -19.33 -6.87 16.63
N LEU A 261 -18.66 -6.72 15.48
CA LEU A 261 -19.27 -6.91 14.17
C LEU A 261 -19.33 -8.40 13.74
N GLY A 262 -18.83 -9.34 14.53
CA GLY A 262 -18.82 -10.77 14.24
C GLY A 262 -17.66 -11.23 13.35
N TYR A 263 -16.53 -10.55 13.39
CA TYR A 263 -15.28 -10.97 12.76
C TYR A 263 -14.45 -11.85 13.70
N ASN A 264 -13.78 -12.84 13.12
CA ASN A 264 -12.67 -13.50 13.78
C ASN A 264 -11.40 -12.68 13.57
N VAL A 265 -10.84 -12.10 14.65
CA VAL A 265 -9.74 -11.12 14.57
C VAL A 265 -8.45 -11.72 15.11
N ARG A 266 -7.43 -11.73 14.26
CA ARG A 266 -6.06 -12.10 14.59
C ARG A 266 -5.17 -10.85 14.57
N VAL A 267 -4.36 -10.69 15.61
CA VAL A 267 -3.43 -9.56 15.77
C VAL A 267 -2.01 -10.10 15.83
N THR A 268 -1.14 -9.54 15.01
CA THR A 268 0.31 -9.78 15.05
C THR A 268 1.03 -8.54 15.57
N ALA A 269 2.38 -8.53 15.59
CA ALA A 269 3.17 -7.40 16.08
C ALA A 269 2.87 -6.07 15.35
N GLY A 270 2.56 -6.10 14.04
CA GLY A 270 2.30 -4.90 13.21
C GLY A 270 0.95 -4.91 12.49
N TYR A 271 0.24 -6.06 12.44
CA TYR A 271 -0.90 -6.23 11.54
C TYR A 271 -2.13 -6.78 12.26
N LEU A 272 -3.30 -6.45 11.70
CA LEU A 272 -4.59 -7.05 12.01
C LEU A 272 -5.13 -7.77 10.77
N TYR A 273 -5.61 -9.00 10.97
CA TYR A 273 -6.33 -9.79 10.00
C TYR A 273 -7.69 -10.15 10.57
N ALA A 274 -8.76 -9.96 9.79
CA ALA A 274 -10.11 -10.29 10.21
C ALA A 274 -10.88 -10.98 9.07
N ASP A 275 -11.63 -12.06 9.42
CA ASP A 275 -12.45 -12.84 8.49
C ASP A 275 -13.73 -13.36 9.13
#